data_3d015b93f30572288d5b8a3ac4061035
#
_entry.id   3d015b93f30572288d5b8a3ac4061035
#
_cell.length_a   1.000
_cell.length_b   1.000
_cell.length_c   1.000
_cell.angle_alpha   90.00
_cell.angle_beta   90.00
_cell.angle_gamma   90.00
#
_symmetry.space_group_name_H-M   'P 1'
#
loop_
_entity.id
_entity.type
_entity.pdbx_description
1 polymer ?
#
loop_
_entity_poly.entity_id
_entity_poly.type
_entity_poly.pdbx_seq_one_letter_code
_entity_poly.pdbx_strand_id
1 'polypeptide(L)'
;VRPAVKLDGDMRLDTDIIIDLMNRMGYPQPHLTSAEIMDEIASLTPSFGGISHRRLDKGESIQWPCPDKKHPGTPILHVGKFSRGLGWFYPAEYVPSAELPDEEYPFIMMTGRILYHYNTRAMTGKTPGLMEKEGHSFIEMNTEDAVRLGIENGEKVRVTSRRGTLITTARVGDKVSPKETWMPFHFPDGNANILTNAALDKYARIPEYKVCAVKVEKLPAEDRLAENF
;
A
#
# COMPACT_ATOMS: atom_id res chain seq x y z
N VAL A 1 15.11 -8.19 -13.39
CA VAL A 1 13.82 -8.90 -13.50
C VAL A 1 13.72 -9.50 -14.88
N ARG A 2 13.16 -10.70 -15.00
CA ARG A 2 12.93 -11.40 -16.28
C ARG A 2 11.45 -11.79 -16.38
N PRO A 3 10.90 -11.87 -17.59
CA PRO A 3 9.54 -12.37 -17.78
C PRO A 3 9.48 -13.84 -17.36
N ALA A 4 8.52 -14.18 -16.49
CA ALA A 4 8.26 -15.55 -16.06
C ALA A 4 7.45 -16.34 -17.11
N VAL A 5 6.60 -15.62 -17.86
CA VAL A 5 5.73 -16.16 -18.89
C VAL A 5 5.74 -15.24 -20.10
N LYS A 6 5.41 -15.78 -21.27
CA LYS A 6 5.15 -14.96 -22.45
C LYS A 6 3.79 -14.28 -22.27
N LEU A 7 3.75 -12.98 -22.57
CA LEU A 7 2.49 -12.24 -22.60
C LEU A 7 1.60 -12.73 -23.74
N ASP A 8 0.29 -12.73 -23.52
CA ASP A 8 -0.72 -13.18 -24.48
C ASP A 8 -1.65 -12.04 -24.88
N GLY A 9 -2.23 -12.13 -26.08
CA GLY A 9 -3.13 -11.13 -26.63
C GLY A 9 -2.47 -9.74 -26.75
N ASP A 10 -3.21 -8.72 -26.34
CA ASP A 10 -2.78 -7.29 -26.42
C ASP A 10 -2.01 -6.81 -25.19
N MET A 11 -1.61 -7.71 -24.29
CA MET A 11 -0.81 -7.34 -23.12
C MET A 11 0.58 -6.90 -23.53
N ARG A 12 1.09 -5.85 -22.89
CA ARG A 12 2.40 -5.27 -23.15
C ARG A 12 3.20 -5.12 -21.87
N LEU A 13 4.52 -5.15 -21.98
CA LEU A 13 5.41 -4.81 -20.86
C LEU A 13 5.31 -3.32 -20.55
N ASP A 14 5.41 -2.95 -19.28
CA ASP A 14 5.41 -1.55 -18.85
C ASP A 14 6.52 -0.74 -19.53
N THR A 15 7.70 -1.34 -19.70
CA THR A 15 8.83 -0.73 -20.42
C THR A 15 8.48 -0.41 -21.87
N ASP A 16 7.80 -1.30 -22.57
CA ASP A 16 7.40 -1.08 -23.96
C ASP A 16 6.35 0.03 -24.08
N ILE A 17 5.41 0.07 -23.14
CA ILE A 17 4.39 1.14 -23.06
C ILE A 17 5.05 2.50 -22.84
N ILE A 18 6.00 2.57 -21.90
CA ILE A 18 6.72 3.81 -21.59
C ILE A 18 7.57 4.28 -22.78
N ILE A 19 8.32 3.38 -23.40
CA ILE A 19 9.16 3.70 -24.58
C ILE A 19 8.30 4.18 -25.75
N ASP A 20 7.18 3.53 -26.02
CA ASP A 20 6.26 3.97 -27.07
C ASP A 20 5.68 5.36 -26.79
N LEU A 21 5.38 5.65 -25.53
CA LEU A 21 4.91 6.99 -25.13
C LEU A 21 6.01 8.03 -25.36
N MET A 22 7.25 7.75 -24.96
CA MET A 22 8.40 8.62 -25.18
C MET A 22 8.58 8.90 -26.68
N ASN A 23 8.54 7.86 -27.51
CA ASN A 23 8.66 7.98 -28.97
C ASN A 23 7.54 8.85 -29.58
N ARG A 24 6.30 8.67 -29.14
CA ARG A 24 5.15 9.49 -29.60
C ARG A 24 5.23 10.95 -29.14
N MET A 25 5.88 11.21 -28.01
CA MET A 25 6.12 12.56 -27.51
C MET A 25 7.35 13.25 -28.13
N GLY A 26 7.99 12.64 -29.12
CA GLY A 26 9.13 13.23 -29.83
C GLY A 26 10.49 13.02 -29.17
N TYR A 27 10.58 12.07 -28.19
CA TYR A 27 11.82 11.66 -27.56
C TYR A 27 12.16 10.21 -27.96
N PRO A 28 12.86 10.01 -29.08
CA PRO A 28 13.12 8.68 -29.65
C PRO A 28 13.97 7.82 -28.71
N GLN A 29 13.47 6.65 -28.37
CA GLN A 29 14.16 5.65 -27.56
C GLN A 29 14.04 4.27 -28.22
N PRO A 30 15.12 3.46 -28.22
CA PRO A 30 15.02 2.06 -28.64
C PRO A 30 14.31 1.22 -27.56
N HIS A 31 13.75 0.10 -27.97
CA HIS A 31 13.29 -0.91 -27.03
C HIS A 31 14.50 -1.62 -26.42
N LEU A 32 14.70 -1.40 -25.12
CA LEU A 32 15.81 -1.94 -24.37
C LEU A 32 15.37 -3.17 -23.57
N THR A 33 16.25 -4.14 -23.46
CA THR A 33 16.11 -5.27 -22.54
C THR A 33 16.32 -4.81 -21.08
N SER A 34 15.85 -5.57 -20.12
CA SER A 34 16.09 -5.28 -18.70
C SER A 34 17.59 -5.25 -18.35
N ALA A 35 18.44 -5.99 -19.08
CA ALA A 35 19.88 -5.98 -18.90
C ALA A 35 20.49 -4.67 -19.39
N GLU A 36 20.12 -4.20 -20.57
CA GLU A 36 20.57 -2.92 -21.14
C GLU A 36 20.11 -1.73 -20.29
N ILE A 37 18.87 -1.74 -19.79
CA ILE A 37 18.37 -0.74 -18.86
C ILE A 37 19.21 -0.74 -17.56
N MET A 38 19.54 -1.91 -17.00
CA MET A 38 20.38 -1.99 -15.80
C MET A 38 21.80 -1.50 -16.06
N ASP A 39 22.36 -1.78 -17.22
CA ASP A 39 23.70 -1.30 -17.60
C ASP A 39 23.70 0.24 -17.75
N GLU A 40 22.66 0.84 -18.29
CA GLU A 40 22.48 2.29 -18.32
C GLU A 40 22.34 2.89 -16.89
N ILE A 41 21.50 2.31 -16.03
CA ILE A 41 21.37 2.72 -14.62
C ILE A 41 22.76 2.68 -13.94
N ALA A 42 23.51 1.62 -14.13
CA ALA A 42 24.84 1.44 -13.55
C ALA A 42 25.85 2.47 -14.06
N SER A 43 25.72 2.89 -15.31
CA SER A 43 26.60 3.92 -15.90
C SER A 43 26.32 5.32 -15.39
N LEU A 44 25.07 5.63 -15.07
CA LEU A 44 24.62 6.96 -14.63
C LEU A 44 24.62 7.11 -13.11
N THR A 45 24.55 6.01 -12.37
CA THR A 45 24.40 6.02 -10.92
C THR A 45 25.56 5.26 -10.26
N PRO A 46 26.58 5.96 -9.74
CA PRO A 46 27.79 5.31 -9.20
C PRO A 46 27.51 4.23 -8.15
N SER A 47 26.49 4.40 -7.33
CA SER A 47 26.12 3.42 -6.30
C SER A 47 25.55 2.10 -6.86
N PHE A 48 25.19 2.03 -8.15
CA PHE A 48 24.79 0.84 -8.88
C PHE A 48 25.87 0.29 -9.82
N GLY A 49 27.03 0.95 -9.93
CA GLY A 49 28.07 0.68 -10.93
C GLY A 49 28.59 -0.76 -10.98
N GLY A 50 28.45 -1.51 -9.89
CA GLY A 50 28.84 -2.91 -9.81
C GLY A 50 27.71 -3.92 -10.05
N ILE A 51 26.47 -3.47 -10.24
CA ILE A 51 25.30 -4.36 -10.42
C ILE A 51 25.07 -4.59 -11.91
N SER A 52 24.92 -5.85 -12.31
CA SER A 52 24.60 -6.21 -13.71
C SER A 52 23.82 -7.53 -13.75
N HIS A 53 23.01 -7.71 -14.80
CA HIS A 53 22.34 -8.99 -15.04
C HIS A 53 23.33 -10.16 -15.09
N ARG A 54 24.50 -9.94 -15.70
CA ARG A 54 25.55 -10.98 -15.75
C ARG A 54 26.00 -11.49 -14.38
N ARG A 55 26.08 -10.63 -13.37
CA ARG A 55 26.40 -11.04 -11.99
C ARG A 55 25.22 -11.73 -11.32
N LEU A 56 24.02 -11.16 -11.46
CA LEU A 56 22.79 -11.73 -10.91
C LEU A 56 22.46 -13.09 -11.51
N ASP A 57 22.75 -13.29 -12.80
CA ASP A 57 22.55 -14.55 -13.52
C ASP A 57 23.47 -15.69 -13.04
N LYS A 58 24.60 -15.34 -12.43
CA LYS A 58 25.50 -16.29 -11.76
C LYS A 58 25.04 -16.64 -10.34
N GLY A 59 23.91 -16.12 -9.89
CA GLY A 59 23.38 -16.34 -8.56
C GLY A 59 23.95 -15.40 -7.49
N GLU A 60 24.68 -14.34 -7.86
CA GLU A 60 25.13 -13.35 -6.89
C GLU A 60 23.93 -12.57 -6.32
N SER A 61 23.85 -12.49 -4.98
CA SER A 61 22.91 -11.62 -4.26
C SER A 61 23.62 -10.35 -3.86
N ILE A 62 23.29 -9.24 -4.52
CA ILE A 62 24.03 -8.00 -4.40
C ILE A 62 23.14 -6.92 -3.78
N GLN A 63 23.43 -6.52 -2.53
CA GLN A 63 22.76 -5.42 -1.86
C GLN A 63 23.37 -4.08 -2.28
N TRP A 64 22.51 -3.13 -2.53
CA TRP A 64 22.88 -1.73 -2.79
C TRP A 64 23.39 -1.03 -1.50
N PRO A 65 24.37 -0.12 -1.61
CA PRO A 65 25.15 0.28 -2.78
C PRO A 65 26.23 -0.75 -3.17
N CYS A 66 26.52 -0.78 -4.48
CA CYS A 66 27.57 -1.63 -5.06
C CYS A 66 28.28 -0.80 -6.15
N PRO A 67 29.32 -0.03 -5.81
CA PRO A 67 29.90 1.01 -6.68
C PRO A 67 30.76 0.48 -7.81
N ASP A 68 31.29 -0.75 -7.71
CA ASP A 68 32.13 -1.34 -8.74
C ASP A 68 31.93 -2.86 -8.89
N LYS A 69 32.44 -3.42 -9.99
CA LYS A 69 32.25 -4.82 -10.38
C LYS A 69 32.90 -5.85 -9.44
N LYS A 70 33.82 -5.43 -8.55
CA LYS A 70 34.48 -6.29 -7.55
C LYS A 70 33.84 -6.14 -6.18
N HIS A 71 33.01 -5.13 -5.98
CA HIS A 71 32.35 -4.89 -4.71
C HIS A 71 31.29 -5.99 -4.42
N PRO A 72 31.29 -6.59 -3.21
CA PRO A 72 30.39 -7.69 -2.89
C PRO A 72 28.93 -7.28 -2.64
N GLY A 73 28.64 -5.99 -2.66
CA GLY A 73 27.39 -5.40 -2.16
C GLY A 73 27.53 -4.88 -0.73
N THR A 74 26.49 -4.23 -0.22
CA THR A 74 26.46 -3.59 1.10
C THR A 74 25.32 -4.15 1.94
N PRO A 75 25.53 -5.27 2.66
CA PRO A 75 24.44 -5.92 3.42
C PRO A 75 23.90 -5.07 4.57
N ILE A 76 24.72 -4.18 5.15
CA ILE A 76 24.31 -3.26 6.21
C ILE A 76 24.77 -1.84 5.84
N LEU A 77 23.80 -0.91 5.77
CA LEU A 77 24.06 0.49 5.45
C LEU A 77 24.74 1.22 6.62
N HIS A 78 25.54 2.23 6.28
CA HIS A 78 26.10 3.20 7.22
C HIS A 78 26.97 2.61 8.34
N VAL A 79 27.68 1.50 8.07
CA VAL A 79 28.64 0.95 9.03
C VAL A 79 29.77 1.98 9.26
N GLY A 80 29.93 2.41 10.51
CA GLY A 80 30.95 3.35 10.96
C GLY A 80 30.67 4.83 10.68
N LYS A 81 29.98 5.18 9.60
CA LYS A 81 29.60 6.57 9.28
C LYS A 81 28.45 6.68 8.29
N PHE A 82 27.73 7.78 8.29
CA PHE A 82 26.77 8.13 7.24
C PHE A 82 27.50 8.64 5.98
N SER A 83 26.82 8.62 4.83
CA SER A 83 27.38 9.16 3.58
C SER A 83 27.80 10.63 3.67
N ARG A 84 27.14 11.42 4.50
CA ARG A 84 27.45 12.82 4.80
C ARG A 84 28.42 13.02 5.97
N GLY A 85 28.98 11.95 6.55
CA GLY A 85 29.83 11.99 7.74
C GLY A 85 29.07 11.69 9.01
N LEU A 86 28.80 12.70 9.84
CA LEU A 86 28.00 12.53 11.06
C LEU A 86 26.50 12.57 10.78
N GLY A 87 25.74 11.84 11.60
CA GLY A 87 24.28 11.94 11.59
C GLY A 87 23.80 13.31 12.07
N TRP A 88 22.69 13.78 11.53
CA TRP A 88 22.08 15.03 11.93
C TRP A 88 20.83 14.75 12.76
N PHE A 89 20.69 15.48 13.85
CA PHE A 89 19.48 15.50 14.65
C PHE A 89 18.62 16.68 14.21
N TYR A 90 17.38 16.39 13.84
CA TYR A 90 16.38 17.40 13.53
C TYR A 90 15.37 17.43 14.66
N PRO A 91 15.19 18.58 15.34
CA PRO A 91 14.08 18.69 16.28
C PRO A 91 12.76 18.55 15.53
N ALA A 92 11.87 17.74 16.06
CA ALA A 92 10.54 17.53 15.50
C ALA A 92 9.52 17.70 16.63
N GLU A 93 8.62 18.67 16.45
CA GLU A 93 7.47 18.83 17.32
C GLU A 93 6.39 17.83 16.96
N TYR A 94 5.63 17.39 17.95
CA TYR A 94 4.47 16.56 17.72
C TYR A 94 3.39 17.36 16.99
N VAL A 95 2.93 16.87 15.85
CA VAL A 95 1.79 17.40 15.12
C VAL A 95 0.73 16.29 15.06
N PRO A 96 -0.46 16.52 15.62
CA PRO A 96 -1.54 15.54 15.55
C PRO A 96 -2.00 15.32 14.11
N SER A 97 -2.74 14.22 13.88
CA SER A 97 -3.45 14.00 12.62
C SER A 97 -4.33 15.20 12.29
N ALA A 98 -4.48 15.50 11.00
CA ALA A 98 -5.34 16.60 10.52
C ALA A 98 -6.81 16.39 10.87
N GLU A 99 -7.22 15.17 11.14
CA GLU A 99 -8.57 14.81 11.55
C GLU A 99 -8.53 13.91 12.78
N LEU A 100 -9.13 14.40 13.86
CA LEU A 100 -9.31 13.67 15.12
C LEU A 100 -10.78 13.32 15.33
N PRO A 101 -11.11 12.31 16.14
CA PRO A 101 -12.46 11.99 16.54
C PRO A 101 -13.15 13.15 17.27
N ASP A 102 -14.46 13.22 17.10
CA ASP A 102 -15.36 14.12 17.82
C ASP A 102 -16.67 13.39 18.21
N GLU A 103 -17.69 14.15 18.66
CA GLU A 103 -18.96 13.58 19.07
C GLU A 103 -19.74 12.92 17.92
N GLU A 104 -19.60 13.44 16.69
CA GLU A 104 -20.29 12.93 15.50
C GLU A 104 -19.55 11.72 14.88
N TYR A 105 -18.21 11.75 14.90
CA TYR A 105 -17.33 10.69 14.36
C TYR A 105 -16.38 10.18 15.45
N PRO A 106 -16.88 9.34 16.37
CA PRO A 106 -16.19 9.06 17.64
C PRO A 106 -15.06 8.03 17.55
N PHE A 107 -14.79 7.46 16.36
CA PHE A 107 -13.75 6.46 16.16
C PHE A 107 -12.60 6.99 15.32
N ILE A 108 -11.38 6.67 15.69
CA ILE A 108 -10.24 6.72 14.78
C ILE A 108 -10.31 5.49 13.86
N MET A 109 -10.32 5.72 12.56
CA MET A 109 -10.14 4.65 11.58
C MET A 109 -8.73 4.68 11.01
N MET A 110 -8.05 3.56 11.12
CA MET A 110 -6.76 3.32 10.50
C MET A 110 -6.92 2.47 9.24
N THR A 111 -6.05 2.65 8.25
CA THR A 111 -6.04 1.81 7.06
C THR A 111 -4.72 1.08 6.88
N GLY A 112 -4.75 -0.08 6.25
CA GLY A 112 -3.55 -0.87 6.03
C GLY A 112 -3.71 -1.97 4.99
N ARG A 113 -2.76 -2.90 4.99
CA ARG A 113 -2.74 -4.08 4.12
C ARG A 113 -2.94 -5.35 4.93
N ILE A 114 -3.42 -6.38 4.26
CA ILE A 114 -3.49 -7.74 4.80
C ILE A 114 -2.49 -8.64 4.08
N LEU A 115 -2.18 -9.78 4.71
CA LEU A 115 -1.17 -10.71 4.22
C LEU A 115 -1.45 -11.27 2.82
N TYR A 116 -2.73 -11.54 2.52
CA TYR A 116 -3.12 -12.28 1.32
C TYR A 116 -3.23 -11.43 0.05
N HIS A 117 -3.25 -10.09 0.19
CA HIS A 117 -3.41 -9.21 -0.97
C HIS A 117 -2.27 -8.21 -1.12
N TYR A 118 -1.82 -8.06 -2.36
CA TYR A 118 -0.74 -7.16 -2.71
C TYR A 118 -1.28 -5.85 -3.30
N ASN A 119 -0.87 -4.73 -2.73
CA ASN A 119 -1.24 -3.37 -3.13
C ASN A 119 -2.75 -3.21 -3.32
N THR A 120 -3.21 -2.91 -4.55
CA THR A 120 -4.61 -2.69 -4.91
C THR A 120 -5.40 -3.98 -5.16
N ARG A 121 -4.82 -5.14 -4.89
CA ARG A 121 -5.44 -6.45 -5.19
C ARG A 121 -5.64 -6.74 -6.69
N ALA A 122 -5.09 -5.93 -7.60
CA ALA A 122 -5.27 -6.09 -9.04
C ALA A 122 -4.82 -7.46 -9.56
N MET A 123 -3.78 -8.04 -8.97
CA MET A 123 -3.29 -9.39 -9.29
C MET A 123 -3.86 -10.45 -8.34
N THR A 124 -3.71 -10.26 -7.04
CA THR A 124 -4.08 -11.25 -6.03
C THR A 124 -5.58 -11.49 -5.95
N GLY A 125 -6.40 -10.50 -6.28
CA GLY A 125 -7.86 -10.64 -6.39
C GLY A 125 -8.34 -11.51 -7.56
N LYS A 126 -7.43 -11.91 -8.47
CA LYS A 126 -7.70 -12.86 -9.56
C LYS A 126 -7.20 -14.27 -9.23
N THR A 127 -6.68 -14.50 -8.04
CA THR A 127 -6.16 -15.78 -7.58
C THR A 127 -7.18 -16.46 -6.66
N PRO A 128 -7.88 -17.52 -7.10
CA PRO A 128 -8.98 -18.12 -6.35
C PRO A 128 -8.63 -18.50 -4.91
N GLY A 129 -7.49 -19.14 -4.68
CA GLY A 129 -7.07 -19.54 -3.34
C GLY A 129 -6.77 -18.38 -2.38
N LEU A 130 -6.37 -17.21 -2.88
CA LEU A 130 -6.22 -16.00 -2.06
C LEU A 130 -7.58 -15.34 -1.78
N MET A 131 -8.46 -15.36 -2.75
CA MET A 131 -9.85 -14.88 -2.59
C MET A 131 -10.65 -15.75 -1.61
N GLU A 132 -10.41 -17.04 -1.56
CA GLU A 132 -11.01 -17.94 -0.56
C GLU A 132 -10.52 -17.62 0.86
N LYS A 133 -9.25 -17.23 1.01
CA LYS A 133 -8.69 -16.85 2.31
C LYS A 133 -9.22 -15.51 2.82
N GLU A 134 -9.32 -14.52 1.93
CA GLU A 134 -9.78 -13.18 2.27
C GLU A 134 -10.37 -12.51 1.02
N GLY A 135 -11.66 -12.66 0.84
CA GLY A 135 -12.37 -12.22 -0.38
C GLY A 135 -12.99 -10.84 -0.29
N HIS A 136 -13.34 -10.40 0.91
CA HIS A 136 -14.20 -9.25 1.15
C HIS A 136 -13.64 -8.27 2.16
N SER A 137 -14.11 -7.01 2.04
CA SER A 137 -13.80 -5.95 2.99
C SER A 137 -14.34 -6.23 4.39
N PHE A 138 -13.64 -5.71 5.39
CA PHE A 138 -14.05 -5.76 6.78
C PHE A 138 -13.54 -4.55 7.55
N ILE A 139 -14.13 -4.30 8.71
CA ILE A 139 -13.63 -3.35 9.71
C ILE A 139 -13.34 -4.11 11.01
N GLU A 140 -12.11 -4.03 11.50
CA GLU A 140 -11.77 -4.50 12.85
C GLU A 140 -12.20 -3.45 13.87
N MET A 141 -12.86 -3.91 14.94
CA MET A 141 -13.31 -3.07 16.05
C MET A 141 -13.16 -3.76 17.38
N ASN A 142 -12.94 -2.98 18.42
CA ASN A 142 -12.75 -3.51 19.77
C ASN A 142 -14.03 -4.13 20.34
N THR A 143 -13.87 -5.19 21.14
CA THR A 143 -14.97 -5.92 21.77
C THR A 143 -15.86 -5.03 22.62
N GLU A 144 -15.30 -4.09 23.41
CA GLU A 144 -16.06 -3.16 24.24
C GLU A 144 -16.95 -2.22 23.41
N ASP A 145 -16.41 -1.72 22.31
CA ASP A 145 -17.15 -0.86 21.38
C ASP A 145 -18.27 -1.61 20.67
N ALA A 146 -18.01 -2.86 20.25
CA ALA A 146 -19.00 -3.70 19.60
C ALA A 146 -20.19 -3.97 20.55
N VAL A 147 -19.93 -4.32 21.81
CA VAL A 147 -20.96 -4.51 22.84
C VAL A 147 -21.77 -3.22 23.03
N ARG A 148 -21.11 -2.07 23.16
CA ARG A 148 -21.76 -0.77 23.35
C ARG A 148 -22.68 -0.39 22.17
N LEU A 149 -22.29 -0.77 20.94
CA LEU A 149 -23.06 -0.49 19.73
C LEU A 149 -24.07 -1.61 19.36
N GLY A 150 -24.07 -2.72 20.10
CA GLY A 150 -24.91 -3.89 19.82
C GLY A 150 -24.55 -4.59 18.52
N ILE A 151 -23.25 -4.58 18.15
CA ILE A 151 -22.72 -5.20 16.93
C ILE A 151 -22.09 -6.54 17.27
N GLU A 152 -22.44 -7.58 16.54
CA GLU A 152 -21.85 -8.91 16.66
C GLU A 152 -20.75 -9.15 15.62
N ASN A 153 -19.83 -10.07 15.90
CA ASN A 153 -18.80 -10.45 14.95
C ASN A 153 -19.44 -11.05 13.69
N GLY A 154 -19.03 -10.56 12.53
CA GLY A 154 -19.57 -10.97 11.22
C GLY A 154 -20.80 -10.19 10.77
N GLU A 155 -21.37 -9.30 11.57
CA GLU A 155 -22.48 -8.45 11.14
C GLU A 155 -22.05 -7.39 10.14
N LYS A 156 -22.96 -7.00 9.26
CA LYS A 156 -22.81 -5.83 8.38
C LYS A 156 -23.00 -4.56 9.18
N VAL A 157 -22.09 -3.62 8.96
CA VAL A 157 -22.08 -2.30 9.60
C VAL A 157 -21.94 -1.21 8.57
N ARG A 158 -22.54 -0.05 8.86
CA ARG A 158 -22.34 1.18 8.11
C ARG A 158 -21.19 1.95 8.73
N VAL A 159 -20.23 2.34 7.90
CA VAL A 159 -19.11 3.19 8.31
C VAL A 159 -19.21 4.52 7.56
N THR A 160 -19.27 5.61 8.28
CA THR A 160 -19.46 6.96 7.73
C THR A 160 -18.34 7.87 8.18
N SER A 161 -17.81 8.66 7.27
CA SER A 161 -16.92 9.80 7.54
C SER A 161 -17.53 11.07 6.98
N ARG A 162 -16.84 12.20 7.15
CA ARG A 162 -17.26 13.48 6.54
C ARG A 162 -17.27 13.48 5.00
N ARG A 163 -16.70 12.46 4.35
CA ARG A 163 -16.53 12.37 2.88
C ARG A 163 -17.43 11.34 2.23
N GLY A 164 -17.82 10.32 2.96
CA GLY A 164 -18.65 9.27 2.39
C GLY A 164 -19.06 8.21 3.39
N THR A 165 -19.75 7.23 2.87
CA THR A 165 -20.30 6.10 3.62
C THR A 165 -20.06 4.82 2.83
N LEU A 166 -19.78 3.74 3.54
CA LEU A 166 -19.73 2.38 2.99
C LEU A 166 -20.34 1.37 3.95
N ILE A 167 -20.62 0.19 3.43
CA ILE A 167 -21.06 -0.96 4.21
C ILE A 167 -19.98 -2.03 4.15
N THR A 168 -19.66 -2.62 5.30
CA THR A 168 -18.65 -3.67 5.40
C THR A 168 -18.99 -4.66 6.52
N THR A 169 -18.17 -5.69 6.72
CA THR A 169 -18.39 -6.70 7.77
C THR A 169 -17.57 -6.35 9.01
N ALA A 170 -18.19 -6.36 10.18
CA ALA A 170 -17.49 -6.16 11.45
C ALA A 170 -16.68 -7.41 11.84
N ARG A 171 -15.42 -7.22 12.18
CA ARG A 171 -14.57 -8.19 12.88
C ARG A 171 -14.32 -7.71 14.29
N VAL A 172 -14.98 -8.35 15.23
CA VAL A 172 -14.92 -7.96 16.64
C VAL A 172 -13.80 -8.73 17.32
N GLY A 173 -12.95 -8.01 18.06
CA GLY A 173 -11.83 -8.59 18.81
C GLY A 173 -10.95 -7.53 19.44
N ASP A 174 -9.82 -7.95 20.01
CA ASP A 174 -8.95 -7.07 20.81
C ASP A 174 -7.68 -6.64 20.05
N LYS A 175 -7.69 -6.69 18.70
CA LYS A 175 -6.56 -6.26 17.87
C LYS A 175 -6.40 -4.74 17.80
N VAL A 176 -7.48 -4.02 17.99
CA VAL A 176 -7.51 -2.55 18.07
C VAL A 176 -7.99 -2.14 19.46
N SER A 177 -7.54 -0.98 19.95
CA SER A 177 -7.95 -0.45 21.24
C SER A 177 -9.38 0.10 21.20
N PRO A 178 -10.04 0.30 22.35
CA PRO A 178 -11.33 0.98 22.39
C PRO A 178 -11.27 2.34 21.67
N LYS A 179 -12.32 2.65 20.89
CA LYS A 179 -12.45 3.81 20.00
C LYS A 179 -11.50 3.83 18.80
N GLU A 180 -10.79 2.73 18.54
CA GLU A 180 -10.01 2.55 17.33
C GLU A 180 -10.66 1.51 16.43
N THR A 181 -10.53 1.70 15.12
CA THR A 181 -10.96 0.75 14.10
C THR A 181 -9.88 0.63 13.02
N TRP A 182 -9.90 -0.47 12.29
CA TRP A 182 -8.95 -0.69 11.21
C TRP A 182 -9.64 -1.32 10.00
N MET A 183 -9.29 -0.86 8.79
CA MET A 183 -9.80 -1.41 7.53
C MET A 183 -8.69 -1.67 6.52
N PRO A 184 -8.77 -2.76 5.74
CA PRO A 184 -7.93 -2.93 4.55
C PRO A 184 -8.42 -1.99 3.43
N PHE A 185 -7.47 -1.37 2.70
CA PHE A 185 -7.81 -0.36 1.69
C PHE A 185 -7.97 -0.91 0.26
N HIS A 186 -7.78 -2.21 0.02
CA HIS A 186 -7.69 -2.78 -1.31
C HIS A 186 -8.94 -3.54 -1.78
N PHE A 187 -10.03 -3.48 -1.06
CA PHE A 187 -11.29 -4.12 -1.43
C PHE A 187 -12.23 -3.13 -2.12
N PRO A 188 -12.74 -3.43 -3.33
CA PRO A 188 -13.68 -2.56 -4.02
C PRO A 188 -15.08 -2.58 -3.38
N ASP A 189 -15.48 -3.69 -2.76
CA ASP A 189 -16.75 -3.87 -2.05
C ASP A 189 -16.83 -3.12 -0.69
N GLY A 190 -15.72 -2.52 -0.25
CA GLY A 190 -15.63 -1.69 0.95
C GLY A 190 -14.40 -0.81 0.83
N ASN A 191 -14.42 0.09 -0.16
CA ASN A 191 -13.28 0.95 -0.48
C ASN A 191 -13.04 1.99 0.61
N ALA A 192 -12.14 1.68 1.55
CA ALA A 192 -11.78 2.56 2.66
C ALA A 192 -11.33 3.97 2.22
N ASN A 193 -10.84 4.15 0.99
CA ASN A 193 -10.44 5.46 0.47
C ASN A 193 -11.61 6.44 0.29
N ILE A 194 -12.86 5.97 0.28
CA ILE A 194 -14.05 6.85 0.30
C ILE A 194 -14.14 7.61 1.63
N LEU A 195 -13.59 7.03 2.70
CA LEU A 195 -13.67 7.56 4.05
C LEU A 195 -12.50 8.46 4.43
N THR A 196 -11.32 8.29 3.79
CA THR A 196 -10.07 8.95 4.18
C THR A 196 -10.09 10.45 3.93
N ASN A 197 -9.33 11.20 4.74
CA ASN A 197 -9.22 12.66 4.62
C ASN A 197 -8.31 13.08 3.44
N ALA A 198 -8.40 14.35 3.03
CA ALA A 198 -7.64 14.91 1.92
C ALA A 198 -6.36 15.66 2.36
N ALA A 199 -5.98 15.56 3.64
CA ALA A 199 -4.80 16.24 4.14
C ALA A 199 -3.52 15.71 3.49
N LEU A 200 -2.59 16.62 3.20
CA LEU A 200 -1.32 16.32 2.56
C LEU A 200 -0.18 16.81 3.43
N ASP A 201 0.89 16.05 3.51
CA ASP A 201 2.15 16.48 4.10
C ASP A 201 2.63 17.79 3.46
N LYS A 202 3.13 18.69 4.30
CA LYS A 202 3.54 20.05 3.89
C LYS A 202 4.62 20.04 2.82
N TYR A 203 5.56 19.12 2.87
CA TYR A 203 6.75 19.12 2.02
C TYR A 203 6.65 18.13 0.88
N ALA A 204 6.38 16.87 1.20
CA ALA A 204 6.33 15.78 0.22
C ALA A 204 4.94 15.59 -0.41
N ARG A 205 3.91 16.26 0.11
CA ARG A 205 2.52 16.16 -0.36
C ARG A 205 1.98 14.73 -0.28
N ILE A 206 2.47 13.95 0.68
CA ILE A 206 2.00 12.58 0.94
C ILE A 206 0.62 12.68 1.61
N PRO A 207 -0.39 11.93 1.12
CA PRO A 207 -1.73 11.95 1.70
C PRO A 207 -1.78 11.21 3.05
N GLU A 208 -2.53 11.78 4.00
CA GLU A 208 -2.77 11.19 5.32
C GLU A 208 -3.92 10.16 5.25
N TYR A 209 -3.76 9.12 4.45
CA TYR A 209 -4.80 8.11 4.22
C TYR A 209 -4.88 7.03 5.31
N LYS A 210 -4.01 7.09 6.32
CA LYS A 210 -3.95 6.08 7.38
C LYS A 210 -4.71 6.45 8.65
N VAL A 211 -5.22 7.67 8.74
CA VAL A 211 -5.99 8.14 9.91
C VAL A 211 -7.13 9.03 9.42
N CYS A 212 -8.34 8.72 9.85
CA CYS A 212 -9.50 9.61 9.74
C CYS A 212 -10.51 9.32 10.84
N ALA A 213 -11.47 10.22 11.05
CA ALA A 213 -12.54 10.03 12.00
C ALA A 213 -13.78 9.44 11.33
N VAL A 214 -14.37 8.43 11.97
CA VAL A 214 -15.55 7.73 11.46
C VAL A 214 -16.58 7.47 12.54
N LYS A 215 -17.82 7.25 12.08
CA LYS A 215 -18.92 6.68 12.85
C LYS A 215 -19.18 5.28 12.35
N VAL A 216 -19.39 4.33 13.27
CA VAL A 216 -19.75 2.94 12.98
C VAL A 216 -21.14 2.67 13.52
N GLU A 217 -22.03 2.16 12.71
CA GLU A 217 -23.42 1.91 13.06
C GLU A 217 -23.84 0.51 12.62
N LYS A 218 -24.61 -0.17 13.49
CA LYS A 218 -25.30 -1.40 13.11
C LYS A 218 -26.32 -1.12 12.02
N LEU A 219 -26.35 -1.97 10.96
CA LEU A 219 -27.38 -1.81 9.95
C LEU A 219 -28.75 -2.21 10.50
N PRO A 220 -29.82 -1.44 10.17
CA PRO A 220 -31.19 -1.84 10.40
C PRO A 220 -31.48 -3.21 9.76
N ALA A 221 -32.40 -3.99 10.34
CA ALA A 221 -32.74 -5.32 9.84
C ALA A 221 -33.25 -5.31 8.38
N GLU A 222 -33.95 -4.26 8.00
CA GLU A 222 -34.48 -4.02 6.62
C GLU A 222 -33.35 -3.84 5.58
N ASP A 223 -32.27 -3.16 5.92
CA ASP A 223 -31.15 -2.89 5.02
C ASP A 223 -30.27 -4.15 4.81
N ARG A 224 -30.34 -5.14 5.74
CA ARG A 224 -29.57 -6.39 5.65
C ARG A 224 -30.06 -7.34 4.55
N LEU A 225 -31.32 -7.20 4.13
CA LEU A 225 -31.96 -8.06 3.13
C LEU A 225 -31.74 -7.57 1.69
N ALA A 226 -31.42 -6.29 1.50
CA ALA A 226 -31.30 -5.68 0.17
C ALA A 226 -29.97 -6.02 -0.55
N GLU A 227 -28.96 -6.55 0.13
CA GLU A 227 -27.61 -6.81 -0.44
C GLU A 227 -27.37 -8.28 -0.86
N ASN A 228 -28.38 -9.14 -0.85
CA ASN A 228 -28.27 -10.53 -1.31
C ASN A 228 -28.67 -10.73 -2.79
N PHE A 229 -28.61 -9.65 -3.61
CA PHE A 229 -28.87 -9.73 -5.06
C PHE A 229 -27.72 -9.20 -5.88
#